data_c2844a69b618f4f6031b5d9485eef63f
#
_entry.id   c2844a69b618f4f6031b5d9485eef63f
#
_cell.length_a   1.000
_cell.length_b   1.000
_cell.length_c   1.000
_cell.angle_alpha   90.00
_cell.angle_beta   90.00
_cell.angle_gamma   90.00
#
_symmetry.space_group_name_H-M   'P 1'
#
loop_
_entity.id
_entity.type
_entity.pdbx_description
1 polymer ?
#
loop_
_entity_poly.entity_id
_entity_poly.type
_entity_poly.pdbx_seq_one_letter_code
_entity_poly.pdbx_strand_id
1 'polypeptide(L)'
;MNQPDDDTAVLFRPVGPEELRLIEQSGFRAFPPRSAQQPIFYPVLTEQFAVKIVHEWIVPDSGAGYVTRFKVRRAFLSRYQIQNAGGAALQEYWIPAEDLVEFNQNIVGLIEVIRHFRSAG
;
A
#
# COMPACT_ATOMS: atom_id res chain seq x y z
N MET A 1 24.59 11.95 12.47
CA MET A 1 24.81 11.21 11.22
C MET A 1 23.51 10.54 10.80
N ASN A 2 23.12 10.69 9.54
CA ASN A 2 21.89 10.09 9.06
C ASN A 2 22.03 8.59 8.89
N GLN A 3 21.02 7.88 9.33
CA GLN A 3 20.92 6.45 9.06
C GLN A 3 20.37 6.26 7.64
N PRO A 4 20.81 5.23 6.91
CA PRO A 4 20.18 4.94 5.61
C PRO A 4 18.67 4.76 5.70
N ASP A 5 18.18 4.27 6.86
CA ASP A 5 16.75 4.04 7.07
C ASP A 5 15.97 5.32 7.27
N ASP A 6 16.65 6.46 7.54
CA ASP A 6 15.98 7.74 7.70
C ASP A 6 15.50 8.30 6.36
N ASP A 7 16.05 7.82 5.24
CA ASP A 7 15.63 8.29 3.92
C ASP A 7 14.52 7.41 3.38
N THR A 8 13.34 7.63 3.92
CA THR A 8 12.15 6.87 3.52
C THR A 8 11.05 7.79 3.04
N ALA A 9 10.14 7.23 2.25
CA ALA A 9 8.89 7.87 1.89
C ALA A 9 7.76 7.15 2.60
N VAL A 10 6.78 7.91 3.07
CA VAL A 10 5.56 7.35 3.66
C VAL A 10 4.59 7.09 2.52
N LEU A 11 4.11 5.86 2.44
CA LEU A 11 3.12 5.45 1.45
C LEU A 11 1.91 4.84 2.14
N PHE A 12 0.84 4.71 1.38
CA PHE A 12 -0.43 4.18 1.88
C PHE A 12 -0.94 3.12 0.92
N ARG A 13 -1.71 2.18 1.45
CA ARG A 13 -2.37 1.19 0.61
C ARG A 13 -3.73 0.84 1.20
N PRO A 14 -4.79 0.99 0.39
CA PRO A 14 -6.11 0.51 0.79
C PRO A 14 -6.14 -1.01 0.62
N VAL A 15 -6.69 -1.71 1.62
CA VAL A 15 -6.76 -3.18 1.58
C VAL A 15 -8.13 -3.65 2.05
N GLY A 16 -8.56 -4.79 1.53
CA GLY A 16 -9.74 -5.47 2.01
C GLY A 16 -9.41 -6.40 3.17
N PRO A 17 -10.44 -7.08 3.73
CA PRO A 17 -10.23 -7.96 4.89
C PRO A 17 -9.25 -9.11 4.64
N GLU A 18 -9.30 -9.72 3.45
CA GLU A 18 -8.43 -10.85 3.16
C GLU A 18 -6.98 -10.45 3.07
N GLU A 19 -6.69 -9.33 2.39
CA GLU A 19 -5.31 -8.86 2.31
C GLU A 19 -4.80 -8.47 3.69
N LEU A 20 -5.64 -7.83 4.51
CA LEU A 20 -5.24 -7.47 5.87
C LEU A 20 -4.90 -8.71 6.69
N ARG A 21 -5.70 -9.79 6.56
CA ARG A 21 -5.43 -11.02 7.26
C ARG A 21 -4.04 -11.57 6.93
N LEU A 22 -3.67 -11.52 5.65
CA LEU A 22 -2.37 -11.99 5.21
C LEU A 22 -1.23 -11.08 5.68
N ILE A 23 -1.48 -9.76 5.74
CA ILE A 23 -0.51 -8.82 6.31
C ILE A 23 -0.28 -9.16 7.80
N GLU A 24 -1.35 -9.41 8.54
CA GLU A 24 -1.25 -9.79 9.96
C GLU A 24 -0.44 -11.07 10.13
N GLN A 25 -0.66 -12.06 9.25
CA GLN A 25 0.08 -13.32 9.31
C GLN A 25 1.57 -13.12 9.08
N SER A 26 1.96 -12.07 8.36
CA SER A 26 3.38 -11.75 8.17
C SER A 26 3.98 -11.00 9.36
N GLY A 27 3.20 -10.72 10.40
CA GLY A 27 3.62 -9.88 11.51
C GLY A 27 3.63 -8.41 11.15
N PHE A 28 2.78 -7.98 10.23
CA PHE A 28 2.72 -6.61 9.71
C PHE A 28 4.01 -6.18 9.03
N ARG A 29 4.70 -7.11 8.38
CA ARG A 29 6.00 -6.84 7.75
C ARG A 29 5.97 -6.90 6.24
N ALA A 30 4.94 -7.51 5.64
CA ALA A 30 4.93 -7.76 4.21
C ALA A 30 3.52 -7.76 3.66
N PHE A 31 3.39 -7.27 2.42
CA PHE A 31 2.17 -7.44 1.63
C PHE A 31 2.24 -8.81 0.95
N PRO A 32 1.08 -9.48 0.82
CA PRO A 32 1.05 -10.82 0.22
C PRO A 32 1.34 -10.77 -1.28
N PRO A 33 1.77 -11.90 -1.87
CA PRO A 33 1.99 -11.97 -3.31
C PRO A 33 0.72 -11.63 -4.10
N ARG A 34 0.91 -11.06 -5.29
CA ARG A 34 -0.20 -10.72 -6.17
C ARG A 34 -0.63 -11.96 -6.95
N SER A 35 -1.91 -11.99 -7.35
CA SER A 35 -2.40 -13.06 -8.21
C SER A 35 -2.02 -12.79 -9.67
N ALA A 36 -2.18 -13.84 -10.51
CA ALA A 36 -1.91 -13.71 -11.94
C ALA A 36 -2.82 -12.68 -12.62
N GLN A 37 -4.02 -12.45 -12.07
CA GLN A 37 -4.95 -11.48 -12.60
C GLN A 37 -4.63 -10.05 -12.16
N GLN A 38 -3.70 -9.88 -11.24
CA GLN A 38 -3.34 -8.57 -10.69
C GLN A 38 -1.82 -8.44 -10.68
N PRO A 39 -1.21 -8.23 -11.85
CA PRO A 39 0.26 -8.27 -11.97
C PRO A 39 0.96 -7.04 -11.43
N ILE A 40 0.22 -6.04 -10.97
CA ILE A 40 0.80 -4.79 -10.47
C ILE A 40 0.35 -4.55 -9.04
N PHE A 41 1.27 -4.07 -8.20
CA PHE A 41 0.99 -3.65 -6.83
C PHE A 41 0.99 -2.13 -6.80
N TYR A 42 -0.05 -1.52 -6.22
CA TYR A 42 -0.27 -0.07 -6.27
C TYR A 42 -0.23 0.56 -4.88
N PRO A 43 0.92 0.98 -4.38
CA PRO A 43 0.94 1.86 -3.20
C PRO A 43 0.65 3.29 -3.65
N VAL A 44 -0.09 4.04 -2.83
CA VAL A 44 -0.47 5.41 -3.16
C VAL A 44 0.24 6.40 -2.25
N LEU A 45 0.30 7.67 -2.68
CA LEU A 45 1.12 8.67 -2.02
C LEU A 45 0.40 9.45 -0.94
N THR A 46 -0.94 9.40 -0.90
CA THR A 46 -1.69 10.15 0.12
C THR A 46 -2.71 9.27 0.80
N GLU A 47 -2.98 9.60 2.07
CA GLU A 47 -4.03 8.92 2.81
C GLU A 47 -5.40 9.16 2.17
N GLN A 48 -5.63 10.35 1.68
CA GLN A 48 -6.91 10.71 1.06
C GLN A 48 -7.21 9.86 -0.16
N PHE A 49 -6.20 9.58 -0.99
CA PHE A 49 -6.37 8.72 -2.15
C PHE A 49 -6.72 7.29 -1.70
N ALA A 50 -6.03 6.79 -0.67
CA ALA A 50 -6.32 5.46 -0.14
C ALA A 50 -7.75 5.38 0.41
N VAL A 51 -8.19 6.40 1.14
CA VAL A 51 -9.57 6.47 1.67
C VAL A 51 -10.58 6.45 0.53
N LYS A 52 -10.32 7.21 -0.53
CA LYS A 52 -11.20 7.24 -1.70
C LYS A 52 -11.36 5.86 -2.31
N ILE A 53 -10.27 5.12 -2.47
CA ILE A 53 -10.33 3.76 -3.02
C ILE A 53 -11.12 2.83 -2.10
N VAL A 54 -10.93 2.95 -0.78
CA VAL A 54 -11.68 2.13 0.16
C VAL A 54 -13.18 2.34 -0.02
N HIS A 55 -13.62 3.60 -0.08
CA HIS A 55 -15.06 3.90 -0.19
C HIS A 55 -15.64 3.51 -1.54
N GLU A 56 -14.90 3.72 -2.61
CA GLU A 56 -15.43 3.52 -3.97
C GLU A 56 -15.34 2.09 -4.45
N TRP A 57 -14.36 1.31 -3.95
CA TRP A 57 -14.10 -0.01 -4.51
C TRP A 57 -14.10 -1.11 -3.46
N ILE A 58 -13.43 -0.91 -2.31
CA ILE A 58 -13.18 -2.02 -1.38
C ILE A 58 -14.39 -2.29 -0.52
N VAL A 59 -14.98 -1.27 0.09
CA VAL A 59 -16.17 -1.46 0.93
C VAL A 59 -17.35 -1.98 0.12
N PRO A 60 -17.66 -1.45 -1.09
CA PRO A 60 -18.73 -2.02 -1.90
C PRO A 60 -18.50 -3.47 -2.28
N ASP A 61 -17.26 -3.87 -2.53
CA ASP A 61 -16.93 -5.23 -2.94
C ASP A 61 -16.87 -6.21 -1.76
N SER A 62 -16.30 -5.79 -0.64
CA SER A 62 -15.94 -6.71 0.44
C SER A 62 -16.64 -6.41 1.77
N GLY A 63 -17.41 -5.35 1.86
CA GLY A 63 -18.14 -4.98 3.08
C GLY A 63 -17.31 -4.22 4.11
N ALA A 64 -16.00 -4.24 4.00
CA ALA A 64 -15.09 -3.55 4.90
C ALA A 64 -13.80 -3.22 4.16
N GLY A 65 -13.11 -2.18 4.62
CA GLY A 65 -11.83 -1.81 4.04
C GLY A 65 -10.99 -1.08 5.06
N TYR A 66 -9.70 -1.06 4.81
CA TYR A 66 -8.72 -0.50 5.73
C TYR A 66 -7.72 0.31 4.94
N VAL A 67 -7.14 1.32 5.59
CA VAL A 67 -6.00 2.05 5.04
C VAL A 67 -4.78 1.68 5.86
N THR A 68 -3.73 1.24 5.16
CA THR A 68 -2.44 0.96 5.79
C THR A 68 -1.46 2.07 5.45
N ARG A 69 -0.51 2.30 6.35
CA ARG A 69 0.58 3.28 6.19
C ARG A 69 1.90 2.58 6.49
N PHE A 70 2.92 2.88 5.69
CA PHE A 70 4.22 2.24 5.84
C PHE A 70 5.30 3.10 5.21
N LYS A 71 6.54 2.86 5.60
CA LYS A 71 7.70 3.60 5.11
C LYS A 71 8.52 2.70 4.19
N VAL A 72 8.93 3.24 3.06
CA VAL A 72 9.74 2.49 2.07
C VAL A 72 10.99 3.30 1.75
N ARG A 73 12.12 2.64 1.60
CA ARG A 73 13.38 3.31 1.27
C ARG A 73 13.25 4.02 -0.07
N ARG A 74 13.61 5.31 -0.10
CA ARG A 74 13.56 6.11 -1.33
C ARG A 74 14.49 5.55 -2.39
N ALA A 75 15.62 4.99 -1.99
CA ALA A 75 16.55 4.40 -2.94
C ALA A 75 15.89 3.29 -3.76
N PHE A 76 15.04 2.50 -3.14
CA PHE A 76 14.27 1.48 -3.88
C PHE A 76 13.24 2.12 -4.78
N LEU A 77 12.48 3.09 -4.26
CA LEU A 77 11.40 3.73 -5.01
C LEU A 77 11.91 4.52 -6.22
N SER A 78 13.18 4.94 -6.19
CA SER A 78 13.77 5.70 -7.31
C SER A 78 13.81 4.92 -8.62
N ARG A 79 13.59 3.61 -8.57
CA ARG A 79 13.52 2.76 -9.77
C ARG A 79 12.22 2.93 -10.54
N TYR A 80 11.22 3.58 -9.94
CA TYR A 80 9.87 3.63 -10.49
C TYR A 80 9.42 5.06 -10.65
N GLN A 81 8.55 5.29 -11.64
CA GLN A 81 7.95 6.60 -11.84
C GLN A 81 6.67 6.72 -11.03
N ILE A 82 6.39 7.93 -10.55
CA ILE A 82 5.10 8.22 -9.93
C ILE A 82 4.09 8.39 -11.07
N GLN A 83 2.98 7.68 -10.96
CA GLN A 83 1.90 7.71 -11.94
C GLN A 83 0.76 8.59 -11.41
N ASN A 84 0.12 9.33 -12.30
CA ASN A 84 -1.04 10.15 -11.93
C ASN A 84 -2.31 9.43 -12.39
N ALA A 85 -3.15 9.08 -11.42
CA ALA A 85 -4.37 8.34 -11.72
C ALA A 85 -5.57 9.25 -11.91
N GLY A 86 -5.36 10.56 -12.08
CA GLY A 86 -6.46 11.50 -12.27
C GLY A 86 -6.20 12.86 -11.67
N GLY A 87 -4.94 13.24 -11.47
CA GLY A 87 -4.57 14.54 -10.94
C GLY A 87 -3.49 14.44 -9.88
N ALA A 88 -3.00 15.59 -9.44
CA ALA A 88 -1.86 15.65 -8.53
C ALA A 88 -2.12 14.96 -7.19
N ALA A 89 -3.37 14.93 -6.73
CA ALA A 89 -3.71 14.30 -5.45
C ALA A 89 -3.92 12.80 -5.58
N LEU A 90 -3.91 12.24 -6.80
CA LEU A 90 -4.19 10.83 -7.06
C LEU A 90 -2.94 10.17 -7.63
N GLN A 91 -1.85 10.20 -6.87
CA GLN A 91 -0.56 9.67 -7.30
C GLN A 91 -0.30 8.30 -6.69
N GLU A 92 0.33 7.43 -7.46
CA GLU A 92 0.63 6.07 -7.05
C GLU A 92 1.89 5.57 -7.73
N TYR A 93 2.46 4.49 -7.18
CA TYR A 93 3.52 3.73 -7.85
C TYR A 93 2.92 2.48 -8.46
N TRP A 94 3.49 2.04 -9.57
CA TRP A 94 3.15 0.76 -10.21
C TRP A 94 4.33 -0.18 -10.01
N ILE A 95 4.21 -1.07 -9.04
CA ILE A 95 5.28 -2.02 -8.70
C ILE A 95 4.93 -3.36 -9.33
N PRO A 96 5.72 -3.86 -10.30
CA PRO A 96 5.46 -5.19 -10.87
C PRO A 96 5.41 -6.26 -9.79
N ALA A 97 4.53 -7.25 -9.97
CA ALA A 97 4.35 -8.31 -8.98
C ALA A 97 5.66 -9.04 -8.66
N GLU A 98 6.54 -9.21 -9.66
CA GLU A 98 7.83 -9.88 -9.46
C GLU A 98 8.77 -9.08 -8.57
N ASP A 99 8.53 -7.77 -8.40
CA ASP A 99 9.36 -6.92 -7.55
C ASP A 99 8.81 -6.79 -6.13
N LEU A 100 7.68 -7.42 -5.83
CA LEU A 100 7.02 -7.23 -4.53
C LEU A 100 7.83 -7.80 -3.37
N VAL A 101 8.53 -8.91 -3.58
CA VAL A 101 9.40 -9.46 -2.53
C VAL A 101 10.46 -8.43 -2.15
N GLU A 102 11.11 -7.82 -3.14
CA GLU A 102 12.12 -6.81 -2.87
C GLU A 102 11.48 -5.53 -2.29
N PHE A 103 10.30 -5.16 -2.74
CA PHE A 103 9.56 -4.05 -2.15
C PHE A 103 9.38 -4.28 -0.64
N ASN A 104 8.90 -5.46 -0.26
CA ASN A 104 8.70 -5.79 1.15
C ASN A 104 10.00 -5.71 1.94
N GLN A 105 11.12 -6.09 1.36
CA GLN A 105 12.43 -6.01 2.01
C GLN A 105 12.87 -4.57 2.25
N ASN A 106 12.27 -3.62 1.54
CA ASN A 106 12.58 -2.20 1.66
C ASN A 106 11.57 -1.43 2.51
N ILE A 107 10.60 -2.11 3.11
CA ILE A 107 9.73 -1.50 4.12
C ILE A 107 10.53 -1.37 5.42
N VAL A 108 10.55 -0.16 5.97
CA VAL A 108 11.25 0.12 7.22
C VAL A 108 10.23 0.20 8.34
N GLY A 109 10.34 -0.69 9.32
CA GLY A 109 9.36 -0.78 10.40
C GLY A 109 8.15 -1.62 10.01
N LEU A 110 7.04 -1.40 10.68
CA LEU A 110 5.84 -2.20 10.49
C LEU A 110 4.82 -1.48 9.61
N ILE A 111 3.99 -2.25 8.94
CA ILE A 111 2.81 -1.75 8.25
C ILE A 111 1.78 -1.43 9.34
N GLU A 112 1.21 -0.22 9.31
CA GLU A 112 0.24 0.23 10.31
C GLU A 112 -1.14 0.33 9.69
N VAL A 113 -2.16 -0.13 10.40
CA VAL A 113 -3.55 0.08 10.00
C VAL A 113 -4.00 1.39 10.66
N ILE A 114 -4.29 2.40 9.84
CA ILE A 114 -4.63 3.74 10.35
C ILE A 114 -6.09 4.11 10.18
N ARG A 115 -6.84 3.40 9.33
CA ARG A 115 -8.26 3.63 9.11
C ARG A 115 -8.99 2.31 8.91
N HIS A 116 -10.25 2.28 9.34
CA HIS A 116 -11.12 1.13 9.18
C HIS A 116 -12.51 1.62 8.82
N PHE A 117 -13.06 1.09 7.73
CA PHE A 117 -14.40 1.45 7.26
C PHE A 117 -15.21 0.20 7.02
N ARG A 118 -16.53 0.32 7.21
CA ARG A 118 -17.50 -0.76 6.96
C ARG A 118 -18.66 -0.23 6.16
N SER A 119 -19.31 -1.15 5.45
CA SER A 119 -20.57 -0.80 4.80
C SER A 119 -21.62 -0.51 5.87
N ALA A 120 -22.56 0.40 5.55
CA ALA A 120 -23.62 0.82 6.46
C ALA A 120 -24.77 -0.16 6.38
N GLY A 121 -24.88 -1.16 6.81
CA GLY A 121 -26.03 -2.01 6.64
C GLY A 121 -25.87 -3.41 7.15
#